data_cead0421967687acaddf2e622974826a
#
_entry.id   cead0421967687acaddf2e622974826a
#
_cell.length_a   1.000
_cell.length_b   1.000
_cell.length_c   1.000
_cell.angle_alpha   90.00
_cell.angle_beta   90.00
_cell.angle_gamma   90.00
#
_symmetry.space_group_name_H-M   'P 1'
#
loop_
_entity.id
_entity.type
_entity.pdbx_description
1 polymer ?
#
loop_
_entity_poly.entity_id
_entity_poly.type
_entity_poly.pdbx_seq_one_letter_code
_entity_poly.pdbx_strand_id
1 'polypeptide(L)'
;MTVLMTILVTFFAGMGAGLGTGFAGMSAAAVISPMLITFLGMNPYMAVGIALSSDVLASAVSAYEYGKNKNLDIRNGLIMMVSVLCFTVVGSYISSLVPAATMGNFSVFMTMLLGIKFILRPVMTTKESMEAVSPQKRAIQSVICGVIIGFFCGFIGAGGGMMMLLILTSVLGYELKTAVGTSVFIMTFTALTGAVSHFAIGGTPDWGVWILCVIFTFIWARIAARFANKATPETLNRVTGIILVILGIVVFAFSLVK
;
A
#
# COMPACT_ATOMS: atom_id res chain seq x y z
N MET A 1 15.92 -5.01 -25.06
CA MET A 1 15.92 -3.93 -24.04
C MET A 1 17.29 -3.91 -23.37
N THR A 2 17.89 -2.75 -23.12
CA THR A 2 19.23 -2.69 -22.51
C THR A 2 19.12 -3.01 -21.01
N VAL A 3 20.06 -3.80 -20.48
CA VAL A 3 20.15 -4.15 -19.04
C VAL A 3 20.14 -2.89 -18.17
N LEU A 4 20.79 -1.83 -18.63
CA LEU A 4 20.79 -0.54 -17.94
C LEU A 4 19.38 0.04 -17.74
N MET A 5 18.53 -0.01 -18.78
CA MET A 5 17.15 0.48 -18.70
C MET A 5 16.33 -0.33 -17.69
N THR A 6 16.50 -1.64 -17.68
CA THR A 6 15.83 -2.51 -16.70
C THR A 6 16.22 -2.14 -15.27
N ILE A 7 17.52 -1.94 -15.00
CA ILE A 7 18.03 -1.55 -13.69
C ILE A 7 17.47 -0.17 -13.27
N LEU A 8 17.49 0.81 -14.16
CA LEU A 8 16.97 2.15 -13.85
C LEU A 8 15.46 2.14 -13.56
N VAL A 9 14.69 1.47 -14.41
CA VAL A 9 13.23 1.39 -14.22
C VAL A 9 12.89 0.67 -12.92
N THR A 10 13.49 -0.47 -12.63
CA THR A 10 13.26 -1.22 -11.39
C THR A 10 13.75 -0.48 -10.15
N PHE A 11 14.86 0.29 -10.26
CA PHE A 11 15.35 1.13 -9.17
C PHE A 11 14.33 2.24 -8.81
N PHE A 12 13.88 3.02 -9.79
CA PHE A 12 12.93 4.11 -9.53
C PHE A 12 11.54 3.58 -9.14
N ALA A 13 11.10 2.48 -9.74
CA ALA A 13 9.87 1.80 -9.36
C ALA A 13 9.93 1.29 -7.91
N GLY A 14 11.02 0.61 -7.55
CA GLY A 14 11.25 0.11 -6.20
C GLY A 14 11.43 1.22 -5.17
N MET A 15 12.10 2.32 -5.54
CA MET A 15 12.25 3.50 -4.68
C MET A 15 10.88 4.13 -4.38
N GLY A 16 10.10 4.44 -5.41
CA GLY A 16 8.78 5.05 -5.24
C GLY A 16 7.83 4.15 -4.46
N ALA A 17 7.79 2.86 -4.80
CA ALA A 17 6.98 1.87 -4.10
C ALA A 17 7.40 1.71 -2.64
N GLY A 18 8.70 1.55 -2.36
CA GLY A 18 9.22 1.39 -1.01
C GLY A 18 8.98 2.62 -0.12
N LEU A 19 9.17 3.83 -0.67
CA LEU A 19 8.83 5.06 0.05
C LEU A 19 7.34 5.12 0.34
N GLY A 20 6.49 4.83 -0.64
CA GLY A 20 5.03 4.80 -0.45
C GLY A 20 4.58 3.77 0.58
N THR A 21 5.14 2.55 0.55
CA THR A 21 4.85 1.51 1.55
C THR A 21 5.34 1.93 2.94
N GLY A 22 6.57 2.38 3.07
CA GLY A 22 7.17 2.68 4.36
C GLY A 22 6.62 3.92 5.06
N PHE A 23 6.23 4.98 4.32
CA PHE A 23 5.66 6.21 4.90
C PHE A 23 4.14 6.19 4.99
N ALA A 24 3.47 5.60 4.01
CA ALA A 24 2.02 5.70 3.85
C ALA A 24 1.28 4.36 3.92
N GLY A 25 1.99 3.24 4.06
CA GLY A 25 1.34 1.94 3.98
C GLY A 25 0.64 1.71 2.63
N MET A 26 1.20 2.26 1.55
CA MET A 26 0.67 2.12 0.20
C MET A 26 1.15 0.82 -0.43
N SER A 27 0.31 0.16 -1.23
CA SER A 27 0.73 -1.03 -1.96
C SER A 27 1.78 -0.70 -3.02
N ALA A 28 2.84 -1.48 -3.06
CA ALA A 28 3.89 -1.37 -4.08
C ALA A 28 3.35 -1.56 -5.50
N ALA A 29 2.26 -2.29 -5.66
CA ALA A 29 1.60 -2.50 -6.94
C ALA A 29 1.12 -1.22 -7.61
N ALA A 30 0.79 -0.19 -6.84
CA ALA A 30 0.36 1.10 -7.36
C ALA A 30 1.45 1.85 -8.15
N VAL A 31 2.72 1.57 -7.88
CA VAL A 31 3.87 2.21 -8.54
C VAL A 31 4.60 1.26 -9.47
N ILE A 32 4.93 0.06 -9.00
CA ILE A 32 5.74 -0.90 -9.78
C ILE A 32 5.00 -1.33 -11.04
N SER A 33 3.71 -1.72 -10.93
CA SER A 33 2.97 -2.24 -12.08
C SER A 33 2.91 -1.27 -13.26
N PRO A 34 2.48 0.00 -13.09
CA PRO A 34 2.44 0.93 -14.22
C PRO A 34 3.83 1.22 -14.79
N MET A 35 4.88 1.27 -13.96
CA MET A 35 6.23 1.49 -14.45
C MET A 35 6.77 0.32 -15.29
N LEU A 36 6.56 -0.92 -14.86
CA LEU A 36 6.97 -2.10 -15.62
C LEU A 36 6.20 -2.21 -16.94
N ILE A 37 4.90 -1.92 -16.93
CA ILE A 37 4.07 -1.96 -18.15
C ILE A 37 4.51 -0.86 -19.12
N THR A 38 4.70 0.38 -18.66
CA THR A 38 4.97 1.53 -19.52
C THR A 38 6.38 1.51 -20.08
N PHE A 39 7.40 1.27 -19.25
CA PHE A 39 8.80 1.38 -19.68
C PHE A 39 9.43 0.07 -20.14
N LEU A 40 8.97 -1.06 -19.62
CA LEU A 40 9.50 -2.36 -20.01
C LEU A 40 8.56 -3.14 -20.95
N GLY A 41 7.38 -2.59 -21.30
CA GLY A 41 6.41 -3.26 -22.17
C GLY A 41 5.92 -4.61 -21.59
N MET A 42 5.99 -4.77 -20.27
CA MET A 42 5.68 -6.04 -19.61
C MET A 42 4.19 -6.33 -19.67
N ASN A 43 3.82 -7.60 -19.77
CA ASN A 43 2.43 -8.02 -19.66
C ASN A 43 1.84 -7.54 -18.32
N PRO A 44 0.66 -6.86 -18.33
CA PRO A 44 0.05 -6.29 -17.12
C PRO A 44 -0.13 -7.29 -15.99
N TYR A 45 -0.54 -8.51 -16.30
CA TYR A 45 -0.77 -9.55 -15.30
C TYR A 45 0.52 -9.93 -14.58
N MET A 46 1.61 -10.11 -15.32
CA MET A 46 2.94 -10.41 -14.78
C MET A 46 3.52 -9.23 -13.99
N ALA A 47 3.33 -8.01 -14.47
CA ALA A 47 3.77 -6.80 -13.77
C ALA A 47 3.10 -6.65 -12.41
N VAL A 48 1.80 -6.96 -12.30
CA VAL A 48 1.07 -6.97 -11.01
C VAL A 48 1.58 -8.09 -10.10
N GLY A 49 1.84 -9.29 -10.60
CA GLY A 49 2.41 -10.39 -9.82
C GLY A 49 3.78 -10.04 -9.21
N ILE A 50 4.67 -9.44 -10.03
CA ILE A 50 5.99 -8.95 -9.57
C ILE A 50 5.83 -7.86 -8.50
N ALA A 51 4.92 -6.93 -8.72
CA ALA A 51 4.69 -5.83 -7.81
C ALA A 51 4.13 -6.29 -6.46
N LEU A 52 3.14 -7.19 -6.45
CA LEU A 52 2.57 -7.77 -5.23
C LEU A 52 3.61 -8.59 -4.45
N SER A 53 4.42 -9.39 -5.13
CA SER A 53 5.49 -10.15 -4.45
C SER A 53 6.57 -9.25 -3.85
N SER A 54 6.89 -8.13 -4.51
CA SER A 54 7.78 -7.10 -3.96
C SER A 54 7.16 -6.43 -2.73
N ASP A 55 5.83 -6.22 -2.75
CA ASP A 55 5.08 -5.63 -1.64
C ASP A 55 5.08 -6.52 -0.39
N VAL A 56 5.08 -7.85 -0.54
CA VAL A 56 5.15 -8.78 0.60
C VAL A 56 6.34 -8.46 1.50
N LEU A 57 7.54 -8.41 0.93
CA LEU A 57 8.76 -8.17 1.71
C LEU A 57 8.88 -6.70 2.16
N ALA A 58 8.45 -5.76 1.35
CA ALA A 58 8.43 -4.34 1.70
C ALA A 58 7.48 -4.07 2.87
N SER A 59 6.27 -4.61 2.82
CA SER A 59 5.28 -4.49 3.88
C SER A 59 5.70 -5.23 5.14
N ALA A 60 6.29 -6.43 5.02
CA ALA A 60 6.78 -7.20 6.16
C ALA A 60 7.91 -6.48 6.90
N VAL A 61 8.92 -5.95 6.18
CA VAL A 61 10.01 -5.20 6.81
C VAL A 61 9.52 -3.89 7.43
N SER A 62 8.57 -3.22 6.80
CA SER A 62 7.94 -2.02 7.36
C SER A 62 7.16 -2.37 8.62
N ALA A 63 6.32 -3.40 8.60
CA ALA A 63 5.59 -3.88 9.79
C ALA A 63 6.53 -4.24 10.94
N TYR A 64 7.66 -4.89 10.66
CA TYR A 64 8.68 -5.18 11.65
C TYR A 64 9.28 -3.91 12.28
N GLU A 65 9.65 -2.92 11.46
CA GLU A 65 10.22 -1.65 11.97
C GLU A 65 9.18 -0.86 12.78
N TYR A 66 7.91 -0.84 12.38
CA TYR A 66 6.83 -0.22 13.17
C TYR A 66 6.52 -1.01 14.45
N GLY A 67 6.46 -2.34 14.38
CA GLY A 67 6.24 -3.22 15.54
C GLY A 67 7.31 -3.09 16.59
N LYS A 68 8.59 -3.05 16.18
CA LYS A 68 9.74 -2.81 17.09
C LYS A 68 9.62 -1.50 17.85
N ASN A 69 9.01 -0.48 17.25
CA ASN A 69 8.79 0.83 17.88
C ASN A 69 7.41 0.92 18.57
N LYS A 70 6.72 -0.21 18.78
CA LYS A 70 5.38 -0.29 19.39
C LYS A 70 4.30 0.53 18.66
N ASN A 71 4.47 0.72 17.36
CA ASN A 71 3.55 1.42 16.46
C ASN A 71 2.80 0.41 15.57
N LEU A 72 2.26 -0.65 16.19
CA LEU A 72 1.52 -1.72 15.51
C LEU A 72 0.43 -2.25 16.44
N ASP A 73 -0.81 -2.19 16.00
CA ASP A 73 -1.94 -2.82 16.68
C ASP A 73 -2.21 -4.21 16.08
N ILE A 74 -1.51 -5.23 16.59
CA ILE A 74 -1.60 -6.60 16.09
C ILE A 74 -3.01 -7.16 16.27
N ARG A 75 -3.64 -6.95 17.45
CA ARG A 75 -4.93 -7.56 17.77
C ARG A 75 -6.04 -7.09 16.83
N ASN A 76 -6.21 -5.78 16.72
CA ASN A 76 -7.24 -5.23 15.83
C ASN A 76 -6.84 -5.34 14.36
N GLY A 77 -5.54 -5.34 14.06
CA GLY A 77 -4.99 -5.63 12.74
C GLY A 77 -5.37 -7.03 12.26
N LEU A 78 -5.26 -8.07 13.10
CA LEU A 78 -5.68 -9.43 12.76
C LEU A 78 -7.19 -9.52 12.53
N ILE A 79 -8.00 -8.90 13.41
CA ILE A 79 -9.47 -8.86 13.24
C ILE A 79 -9.84 -8.20 11.92
N MET A 80 -9.23 -7.05 11.64
CA MET A 80 -9.46 -6.31 10.39
C MET A 80 -8.98 -7.12 9.17
N MET A 81 -7.82 -7.77 9.25
CA MET A 81 -7.24 -8.59 8.18
C MET A 81 -8.18 -9.70 7.74
N VAL A 82 -8.79 -10.43 8.66
CA VAL A 82 -9.76 -11.48 8.32
C VAL A 82 -10.93 -10.90 7.53
N SER A 83 -11.48 -9.78 8.00
CA SER A 83 -12.58 -9.10 7.31
C SER A 83 -12.14 -8.58 5.92
N VAL A 84 -10.94 -7.99 5.82
CA VAL A 84 -10.36 -7.52 4.55
C VAL A 84 -10.23 -8.67 3.57
N LEU A 85 -9.62 -9.79 3.96
CA LEU A 85 -9.40 -10.93 3.07
C LEU A 85 -10.72 -11.53 2.57
N CYS A 86 -11.71 -11.72 3.44
CA CYS A 86 -13.02 -12.23 3.05
C CYS A 86 -13.72 -11.31 2.04
N PHE A 87 -13.76 -10.01 2.30
CA PHE A 87 -14.48 -9.06 1.44
C PHE A 87 -13.69 -8.63 0.21
N THR A 88 -12.37 -8.83 0.17
CA THR A 88 -11.58 -8.69 -1.05
C THR A 88 -12.05 -9.66 -2.13
N VAL A 89 -12.42 -10.90 -1.77
CA VAL A 89 -12.99 -11.86 -2.72
C VAL A 89 -14.32 -11.35 -3.31
N VAL A 90 -15.19 -10.80 -2.45
CA VAL A 90 -16.47 -10.22 -2.88
C VAL A 90 -16.26 -9.01 -3.79
N GLY A 91 -15.35 -8.10 -3.41
CA GLY A 91 -15.01 -6.92 -4.20
C GLY A 91 -14.42 -7.30 -5.57
N SER A 92 -13.52 -8.29 -5.61
CA SER A 92 -12.93 -8.80 -6.86
C SER A 92 -13.98 -9.43 -7.78
N TYR A 93 -14.93 -10.17 -7.23
CA TYR A 93 -16.03 -10.74 -8.00
C TYR A 93 -16.88 -9.63 -8.64
N ILE A 94 -17.29 -8.62 -7.89
CA ILE A 94 -18.05 -7.49 -8.41
C ILE A 94 -17.24 -6.69 -9.43
N SER A 95 -15.93 -6.52 -9.20
CA SER A 95 -14.99 -5.88 -10.12
C SER A 95 -14.97 -6.56 -11.50
N SER A 96 -15.07 -7.89 -11.55
CA SER A 96 -15.08 -8.63 -12.80
C SER A 96 -16.31 -8.34 -13.69
N LEU A 97 -17.36 -7.74 -13.12
CA LEU A 97 -18.59 -7.35 -13.82
C LEU A 97 -18.57 -5.91 -14.34
N VAL A 98 -17.51 -5.11 -14.04
CA VAL A 98 -17.42 -3.68 -14.35
C VAL A 98 -16.24 -3.42 -15.30
N PRO A 99 -16.35 -2.49 -16.29
CA PRO A 99 -15.25 -2.15 -17.19
C PRO A 99 -14.00 -1.64 -16.45
N ALA A 100 -12.83 -2.18 -16.78
CA ALA A 100 -11.56 -1.93 -16.10
C ALA A 100 -11.10 -0.45 -16.11
N ALA A 101 -11.51 0.35 -17.08
CA ALA A 101 -11.11 1.76 -17.25
C ALA A 101 -11.52 2.67 -16.07
N THR A 102 -12.59 2.32 -15.35
CA THR A 102 -13.14 3.13 -14.26
C THR A 102 -12.30 3.03 -12.98
N MET A 103 -11.56 1.94 -12.80
CA MET A 103 -10.89 1.60 -11.55
C MET A 103 -9.51 2.24 -11.37
N GLY A 104 -8.72 2.34 -12.44
CA GLY A 104 -7.37 2.91 -12.39
C GLY A 104 -7.38 4.39 -11.98
N ASN A 105 -8.27 5.18 -12.55
CA ASN A 105 -8.38 6.61 -12.27
C ASN A 105 -8.79 6.90 -10.82
N PHE A 106 -9.63 6.06 -10.23
CA PHE A 106 -10.04 6.22 -8.83
C PHE A 106 -8.88 6.04 -7.85
N SER A 107 -8.01 5.06 -8.06
CA SER A 107 -6.83 4.82 -7.22
C SER A 107 -5.88 6.02 -7.22
N VAL A 108 -5.61 6.60 -8.40
CA VAL A 108 -4.77 7.80 -8.55
C VAL A 108 -5.38 8.99 -7.83
N PHE A 109 -6.68 9.23 -8.05
CA PHE A 109 -7.41 10.30 -7.40
C PHE A 109 -7.35 10.20 -5.87
N MET A 110 -7.59 9.02 -5.32
CA MET A 110 -7.52 8.77 -3.88
C MET A 110 -6.12 8.98 -3.30
N THR A 111 -5.07 8.60 -4.05
CA THR A 111 -3.68 8.85 -3.64
C THR A 111 -3.39 10.33 -3.48
N MET A 112 -3.74 11.12 -4.49
CA MET A 112 -3.54 12.57 -4.48
C MET A 112 -4.37 13.25 -3.38
N LEU A 113 -5.64 12.88 -3.24
CA LEU A 113 -6.55 13.42 -2.22
C LEU A 113 -6.02 13.14 -0.81
N LEU A 114 -5.56 11.92 -0.55
CA LEU A 114 -4.98 11.56 0.73
C LEU A 114 -3.68 12.32 1.02
N GLY A 115 -2.82 12.49 0.02
CA GLY A 115 -1.60 13.28 0.13
C GLY A 115 -1.89 14.73 0.46
N ILE A 116 -2.82 15.37 -0.25
CA ILE A 116 -3.27 16.74 0.01
C ILE A 116 -3.89 16.84 1.42
N LYS A 117 -4.71 15.88 1.83
CA LYS A 117 -5.29 15.83 3.18
C LYS A 117 -4.21 15.88 4.26
N PHE A 118 -3.14 15.09 4.14
CA PHE A 118 -2.08 15.06 5.16
C PHE A 118 -1.27 16.36 5.22
N ILE A 119 -1.18 17.09 4.10
CA ILE A 119 -0.53 18.41 4.07
C ILE A 119 -1.43 19.47 4.72
N LEU A 120 -2.72 19.51 4.34
CA LEU A 120 -3.66 20.56 4.76
C LEU A 120 -4.31 20.28 6.13
N ARG A 121 -4.56 19.02 6.44
CA ARG A 121 -5.19 18.57 7.70
C ARG A 121 -4.40 17.40 8.28
N PRO A 122 -3.25 17.68 8.91
CA PRO A 122 -2.39 16.64 9.49
C PRO A 122 -3.13 15.82 10.54
N VAL A 123 -2.79 14.54 10.64
CA VAL A 123 -3.30 13.65 11.69
C VAL A 123 -2.48 13.92 12.95
N MET A 124 -3.10 14.56 13.93
CA MET A 124 -2.49 14.91 15.21
C MET A 124 -3.05 14.08 16.37
N THR A 125 -3.70 12.95 16.06
CA THR A 125 -4.17 11.99 17.07
C THR A 125 -2.98 11.46 17.84
N THR A 126 -3.04 11.55 19.17
CA THR A 126 -2.00 11.01 20.06
C THR A 126 -2.27 9.54 20.38
N LYS A 127 -1.23 8.85 20.82
CA LYS A 127 -1.36 7.43 21.18
C LYS A 127 -2.30 7.24 22.38
N GLU A 128 -2.24 8.16 23.34
CA GLU A 128 -3.11 8.15 24.52
C GLU A 128 -4.59 8.28 24.12
N SER A 129 -4.92 9.22 23.21
CA SER A 129 -6.30 9.40 22.75
C SER A 129 -6.79 8.19 21.93
N MET A 130 -5.87 7.58 21.15
CA MET A 130 -6.16 6.34 20.46
C MET A 130 -6.46 5.21 21.45
N GLU A 131 -5.66 5.03 22.50
CA GLU A 131 -5.79 3.95 23.49
C GLU A 131 -6.99 4.14 24.42
N ALA A 132 -7.54 5.34 24.54
CA ALA A 132 -8.75 5.63 25.33
C ALA A 132 -10.04 4.98 24.80
N VAL A 133 -10.05 4.52 23.54
CA VAL A 133 -11.20 3.83 22.95
C VAL A 133 -11.31 2.41 23.51
N SER A 134 -12.51 2.02 23.98
CA SER A 134 -12.70 0.68 24.56
C SER A 134 -12.37 -0.44 23.58
N PRO A 135 -11.76 -1.55 24.05
CA PRO A 135 -11.33 -2.65 23.19
C PRO A 135 -12.45 -3.29 22.36
N GLN A 136 -13.67 -3.38 22.95
CA GLN A 136 -14.84 -3.93 22.25
C GLN A 136 -15.30 -3.02 21.11
N LYS A 137 -15.40 -1.71 21.35
CA LYS A 137 -15.76 -0.72 20.33
C LYS A 137 -14.75 -0.74 19.18
N ARG A 138 -13.46 -0.82 19.49
CA ARG A 138 -12.39 -0.88 18.49
C ARG A 138 -12.46 -2.15 17.65
N ALA A 139 -12.71 -3.32 18.27
CA ALA A 139 -12.87 -4.57 17.55
C ALA A 139 -14.06 -4.53 16.57
N ILE A 140 -15.23 -4.04 17.01
CA ILE A 140 -16.40 -3.87 16.14
C ILE A 140 -16.09 -2.92 14.97
N GLN A 141 -15.49 -1.78 15.26
CA GLN A 141 -15.07 -0.82 14.22
C GLN A 141 -14.06 -1.44 13.24
N SER A 142 -13.12 -2.25 13.74
CA SER A 142 -12.15 -2.96 12.88
C SER A 142 -12.82 -3.94 11.93
N VAL A 143 -13.85 -4.66 12.38
CA VAL A 143 -14.64 -5.56 11.50
C VAL A 143 -15.36 -4.74 10.42
N ILE A 144 -16.12 -3.72 10.81
CA ILE A 144 -16.91 -2.91 9.86
C ILE A 144 -15.99 -2.22 8.84
N CYS A 145 -14.92 -1.60 9.32
CA CYS A 145 -13.96 -0.95 8.45
C CYS A 145 -13.19 -1.96 7.58
N GLY A 146 -12.89 -3.14 8.11
CA GLY A 146 -12.27 -4.23 7.36
C GLY A 146 -13.14 -4.73 6.20
N VAL A 147 -14.46 -4.79 6.40
CA VAL A 147 -15.43 -5.09 5.32
C VAL A 147 -15.36 -4.05 4.21
N ILE A 148 -15.40 -2.76 4.57
CA ILE A 148 -15.35 -1.66 3.62
C ILE A 148 -14.00 -1.66 2.87
N ILE A 149 -12.89 -1.74 3.61
CA ILE A 149 -11.55 -1.79 3.03
C ILE A 149 -11.40 -2.99 2.10
N GLY A 150 -11.81 -4.18 2.55
CA GLY A 150 -11.71 -5.41 1.77
C GLY A 150 -12.49 -5.31 0.47
N PHE A 151 -13.71 -4.80 0.51
CA PHE A 151 -14.51 -4.57 -0.68
C PHE A 151 -13.77 -3.65 -1.67
N PHE A 152 -13.27 -2.50 -1.22
CA PHE A 152 -12.53 -1.58 -2.08
C PHE A 152 -11.17 -2.14 -2.54
N CYS A 153 -10.47 -2.89 -1.70
CA CYS A 153 -9.24 -3.58 -2.10
C CYS A 153 -9.48 -4.56 -3.25
N GLY A 154 -10.53 -5.36 -3.16
CA GLY A 154 -10.91 -6.30 -4.22
C GLY A 154 -11.45 -5.60 -5.46
N PHE A 155 -12.24 -4.55 -5.28
CA PHE A 155 -12.88 -3.83 -6.36
C PHE A 155 -11.89 -2.98 -7.18
N ILE A 156 -10.99 -2.26 -6.50
CA ILE A 156 -10.04 -1.33 -7.14
C ILE A 156 -8.66 -1.98 -7.39
N GLY A 157 -8.32 -3.03 -6.66
CA GLY A 157 -7.01 -3.66 -6.71
C GLY A 157 -5.96 -2.85 -5.91
N ALA A 158 -4.93 -2.32 -6.59
CA ALA A 158 -3.77 -1.67 -5.98
C ALA A 158 -4.06 -0.46 -5.06
N GLY A 159 -5.28 0.07 -5.04
CA GLY A 159 -5.68 1.23 -4.21
C GLY A 159 -5.99 0.93 -2.75
N GLY A 160 -6.06 -0.34 -2.36
CA GLY A 160 -6.55 -0.75 -1.03
C GLY A 160 -5.73 -0.25 0.15
N GLY A 161 -4.41 -0.19 0.04
CA GLY A 161 -3.54 0.28 1.13
C GLY A 161 -3.79 1.74 1.53
N MET A 162 -4.08 2.60 0.55
CA MET A 162 -4.36 4.02 0.83
C MET A 162 -5.74 4.22 1.48
N MET A 163 -6.74 3.45 1.05
CA MET A 163 -8.05 3.44 1.71
C MET A 163 -7.92 2.97 3.16
N MET A 164 -7.05 1.99 3.41
CA MET A 164 -6.76 1.51 4.76
C MET A 164 -6.19 2.61 5.65
N LEU A 165 -5.18 3.34 5.17
CA LEU A 165 -4.59 4.44 5.93
C LEU A 165 -5.62 5.56 6.19
N LEU A 166 -6.44 5.92 5.19
CA LEU A 166 -7.50 6.91 5.34
C LEU A 166 -8.51 6.49 6.42
N ILE A 167 -8.98 5.25 6.39
CA ILE A 167 -9.97 4.73 7.33
C ILE A 167 -9.36 4.62 8.74
N LEU A 168 -8.16 4.08 8.87
CA LEU A 168 -7.49 3.96 10.17
C LEU A 168 -7.30 5.34 10.83
N THR A 169 -6.88 6.35 10.06
CA THR A 169 -6.63 7.69 10.62
C THR A 169 -7.88 8.53 10.80
N SER A 170 -8.85 8.48 9.87
CA SER A 170 -9.99 9.40 9.84
C SER A 170 -11.26 8.85 10.48
N VAL A 171 -11.45 7.53 10.47
CA VAL A 171 -12.64 6.85 11.02
C VAL A 171 -12.34 6.20 12.35
N LEU A 172 -11.24 5.44 12.44
CA LEU A 172 -10.87 4.76 13.68
C LEU A 172 -10.04 5.63 14.64
N GLY A 173 -9.59 6.81 14.19
CA GLY A 173 -8.82 7.74 15.02
C GLY A 173 -7.46 7.21 15.45
N TYR A 174 -6.81 6.41 14.62
CA TYR A 174 -5.46 5.93 14.91
C TYR A 174 -4.43 7.06 14.80
N GLU A 175 -3.43 7.03 15.66
CA GLU A 175 -2.21 7.80 15.47
C GLU A 175 -1.56 7.38 14.15
N LEU A 176 -0.95 8.34 13.42
CA LEU A 176 -0.45 8.09 12.06
C LEU A 176 0.56 6.94 12.00
N LYS A 177 1.51 6.87 12.93
CA LYS A 177 2.52 5.79 12.95
C LYS A 177 1.87 4.42 13.14
N THR A 178 0.94 4.32 14.09
CA THR A 178 0.22 3.07 14.36
C THR A 178 -0.70 2.69 13.19
N ALA A 179 -1.31 3.67 12.53
CA ALA A 179 -2.10 3.44 11.32
C ALA A 179 -1.27 2.86 10.18
N VAL A 180 -0.10 3.46 9.88
CA VAL A 180 0.82 2.94 8.86
C VAL A 180 1.32 1.56 9.23
N GLY A 181 1.79 1.35 10.48
CA GLY A 181 2.28 0.04 10.92
C GLY A 181 1.23 -1.05 10.81
N THR A 182 -0.01 -0.78 11.22
CA THR A 182 -1.14 -1.72 11.14
C THR A 182 -1.53 -1.97 9.67
N SER A 183 -1.52 -0.94 8.83
CA SER A 183 -1.78 -1.06 7.39
C SER A 183 -0.77 -1.99 6.71
N VAL A 184 0.54 -1.76 6.86
CA VAL A 184 1.56 -2.62 6.24
C VAL A 184 1.55 -4.04 6.79
N PHE A 185 1.18 -4.23 8.05
CA PHE A 185 0.99 -5.56 8.61
C PHE A 185 -0.11 -6.34 7.87
N ILE A 186 -1.28 -5.75 7.70
CA ILE A 186 -2.39 -6.36 6.95
C ILE A 186 -1.98 -6.59 5.50
N MET A 187 -1.31 -5.60 4.88
CA MET A 187 -0.86 -5.67 3.49
C MET A 187 0.14 -6.79 3.23
N THR A 188 0.96 -7.17 4.20
CA THR A 188 1.88 -8.32 4.06
C THR A 188 1.10 -9.57 3.65
N PHE A 189 -0.04 -9.85 4.28
CA PHE A 189 -0.84 -11.03 4.01
C PHE A 189 -1.71 -10.88 2.76
N THR A 190 -2.28 -9.72 2.52
CA THR A 190 -3.08 -9.48 1.31
C THR A 190 -2.21 -9.50 0.05
N ALA A 191 -1.01 -8.92 0.10
CA ALA A 191 -0.05 -8.97 -0.99
C ALA A 191 0.46 -10.40 -1.24
N LEU A 192 0.71 -11.18 -0.17
CA LEU A 192 1.12 -12.58 -0.29
C LEU A 192 0.05 -13.41 -1.02
N THR A 193 -1.21 -13.28 -0.59
CA THR A 193 -2.33 -13.98 -1.23
C THR A 193 -2.46 -13.60 -2.71
N GLY A 194 -2.33 -12.30 -3.02
CA GLY A 194 -2.36 -11.81 -4.39
C GLY A 194 -1.18 -12.31 -5.23
N ALA A 195 0.04 -12.26 -4.71
CA ALA A 195 1.24 -12.71 -5.41
C ALA A 195 1.19 -14.22 -5.73
N VAL A 196 0.80 -15.05 -4.75
CA VAL A 196 0.62 -16.50 -4.93
C VAL A 196 -0.41 -16.78 -6.01
N SER A 197 -1.56 -16.10 -5.98
CA SER A 197 -2.61 -16.26 -7.00
C SER A 197 -2.13 -15.88 -8.40
N HIS A 198 -1.40 -14.76 -8.52
CA HIS A 198 -0.88 -14.33 -9.82
C HIS A 198 0.15 -15.30 -10.41
N PHE A 199 1.07 -15.81 -9.62
CA PHE A 199 2.07 -16.75 -10.12
C PHE A 199 1.51 -18.16 -10.36
N ALA A 200 0.51 -18.58 -9.57
CA ALA A 200 -0.17 -19.87 -9.81
C ALA A 200 -0.95 -19.88 -11.13
N ILE A 201 -1.50 -18.76 -11.56
CA ILE A 201 -2.32 -18.64 -12.78
C ILE A 201 -1.47 -18.19 -13.97
N GLY A 202 -0.58 -17.20 -13.77
CA GLY A 202 0.15 -16.51 -14.83
C GLY A 202 1.51 -17.10 -15.18
N GLY A 203 1.99 -18.12 -14.47
CA GLY A 203 3.29 -18.73 -14.69
C GLY A 203 4.47 -17.98 -14.02
N THR A 204 5.69 -18.31 -14.47
CA THR A 204 6.91 -17.79 -13.84
C THR A 204 7.21 -16.34 -14.25
N PRO A 205 7.66 -15.48 -13.29
CA PRO A 205 8.04 -14.11 -13.58
C PRO A 205 9.35 -14.05 -14.38
N ASP A 206 9.63 -12.87 -14.98
CA ASP A 206 11.00 -12.52 -15.35
C ASP A 206 11.83 -12.37 -14.08
N TRP A 207 12.67 -13.35 -13.81
CA TRP A 207 13.45 -13.45 -12.58
C TRP A 207 14.35 -12.25 -12.34
N GLY A 208 14.94 -11.68 -13.43
CA GLY A 208 15.81 -10.52 -13.32
C GLY A 208 15.05 -9.29 -12.83
N VAL A 209 13.95 -8.96 -13.49
CA VAL A 209 13.07 -7.85 -13.11
C VAL A 209 12.50 -8.05 -11.69
N TRP A 210 12.04 -9.26 -11.41
CA TRP A 210 11.45 -9.60 -10.11
C TRP A 210 12.42 -9.39 -8.94
N ILE A 211 13.63 -9.95 -9.03
CA ILE A 211 14.66 -9.84 -7.98
C ILE A 211 15.04 -8.38 -7.74
N LEU A 212 15.25 -7.60 -8.81
CA LEU A 212 15.58 -6.18 -8.71
C LEU A 212 14.47 -5.38 -8.05
N CYS A 213 13.20 -5.59 -8.45
CA CYS A 213 12.07 -4.93 -7.82
C CYS A 213 11.97 -5.26 -6.33
N VAL A 214 12.10 -6.54 -5.96
CA VAL A 214 12.07 -6.98 -4.56
C VAL A 214 13.17 -6.31 -3.74
N ILE A 215 14.42 -6.33 -4.22
CA ILE A 215 15.56 -5.76 -3.51
C ILE A 215 15.39 -4.26 -3.31
N PHE A 216 15.10 -3.52 -4.38
CA PHE A 216 15.00 -2.05 -4.30
C PHE A 216 13.80 -1.63 -3.45
N THR A 217 12.65 -2.28 -3.61
CA THR A 217 11.47 -1.96 -2.78
C THR A 217 11.72 -2.26 -1.30
N PHE A 218 12.33 -3.39 -0.99
CA PHE A 218 12.68 -3.77 0.39
C PHE A 218 13.61 -2.75 1.05
N ILE A 219 14.67 -2.34 0.36
CA ILE A 219 15.66 -1.37 0.89
C ILE A 219 14.98 -0.05 1.20
N TRP A 220 14.24 0.51 0.24
CA TRP A 220 13.60 1.80 0.40
C TRP A 220 12.44 1.78 1.39
N ALA A 221 11.66 0.70 1.46
CA ALA A 221 10.62 0.53 2.47
C ALA A 221 11.21 0.50 3.89
N ARG A 222 12.31 -0.21 4.09
CA ARG A 222 13.01 -0.24 5.39
C ARG A 222 13.56 1.12 5.78
N ILE A 223 14.18 1.84 4.85
CA ILE A 223 14.70 3.20 5.10
C ILE A 223 13.53 4.12 5.48
N ALA A 224 12.45 4.11 4.70
CA ALA A 224 11.27 4.93 4.93
C ALA A 224 10.61 4.64 6.28
N ALA A 225 10.38 3.36 6.61
CA ALA A 225 9.78 2.97 7.87
C ALA A 225 10.63 3.35 9.09
N ARG A 226 11.95 3.22 8.99
CA ARG A 226 12.89 3.67 10.05
C ARG A 226 12.84 5.17 10.26
N PHE A 227 12.85 5.94 9.19
CA PHE A 227 12.75 7.39 9.26
C PHE A 227 11.39 7.81 9.84
N ALA A 228 10.29 7.22 9.34
CA ALA A 228 8.94 7.49 9.80
C ALA A 228 8.76 7.29 11.31
N ASN A 229 9.34 6.22 11.86
CA ASN A 229 9.27 5.94 13.30
C ASN A 229 10.05 6.95 14.16
N LYS A 230 11.10 7.58 13.62
CA LYS A 230 11.89 8.60 14.30
C LYS A 230 11.35 10.02 14.12
N ALA A 231 10.57 10.27 13.08
CA ALA A 231 10.03 11.57 12.75
C ALA A 231 9.00 12.06 13.78
N THR A 232 8.89 13.39 13.93
CA THR A 232 7.77 13.99 14.68
C THR A 232 6.47 13.81 13.91
N PRO A 233 5.28 13.88 14.58
CA PRO A 233 4.00 13.76 13.90
C PRO A 233 3.84 14.75 12.72
N GLU A 234 4.27 16.00 12.90
CA GLU A 234 4.20 17.04 11.88
C GLU A 234 5.07 16.71 10.67
N THR A 235 6.34 16.31 10.92
CA THR A 235 7.26 15.91 9.87
C THR A 235 6.75 14.69 9.12
N LEU A 236 6.22 13.69 9.83
CA LEU A 236 5.68 12.49 9.23
C LEU A 236 4.49 12.79 8.34
N ASN A 237 3.51 13.58 8.81
CA ASN A 237 2.36 14.00 8.01
C ASN A 237 2.81 14.71 6.73
N ARG A 238 3.74 15.67 6.85
CA ARG A 238 4.23 16.45 5.72
C ARG A 238 4.97 15.58 4.70
N VAL A 239 5.89 14.72 5.17
CA VAL A 239 6.65 13.83 4.28
C VAL A 239 5.73 12.82 3.60
N THR A 240 4.84 12.18 4.35
CA THR A 240 3.84 11.25 3.81
C THR A 240 2.96 11.94 2.77
N GLY A 241 2.46 13.14 3.07
CA GLY A 241 1.64 13.91 2.14
C GLY A 241 2.38 14.27 0.85
N ILE A 242 3.61 14.76 0.94
CA ILE A 242 4.44 15.09 -0.23
C ILE A 242 4.70 13.85 -1.09
N ILE A 243 5.10 12.73 -0.47
CA ILE A 243 5.36 11.48 -1.18
C ILE A 243 4.11 10.99 -1.92
N LEU A 244 2.94 11.01 -1.26
CA LEU A 244 1.68 10.60 -1.89
C LEU A 244 1.28 11.50 -3.05
N VAL A 245 1.47 12.81 -2.95
CA VAL A 245 1.19 13.75 -4.05
C VAL A 245 2.14 13.50 -5.23
N ILE A 246 3.44 13.36 -4.98
CA ILE A 246 4.42 13.07 -6.04
C ILE A 246 4.09 11.74 -6.72
N LEU A 247 3.84 10.67 -5.95
CA LEU A 247 3.50 9.36 -6.49
C LEU A 247 2.18 9.40 -7.26
N GLY A 248 1.18 10.12 -6.76
CA GLY A 248 -0.08 10.33 -7.46
C GLY A 248 0.12 11.03 -8.82
N ILE A 249 0.92 12.10 -8.88
CA ILE A 249 1.26 12.80 -10.12
C ILE A 249 2.01 11.87 -11.08
N VAL A 250 3.00 11.12 -10.58
CA VAL A 250 3.80 10.19 -11.40
C VAL A 250 2.91 9.10 -12.01
N VAL A 251 2.06 8.46 -11.20
CA VAL A 251 1.14 7.42 -11.68
C VAL A 251 0.09 8.00 -12.64
N PHE A 252 -0.39 9.22 -12.39
CA PHE A 252 -1.30 9.92 -13.31
C PHE A 252 -0.63 10.20 -14.65
N ALA A 253 0.60 10.74 -14.64
CA ALA A 253 1.34 10.99 -15.86
C ALA A 253 1.53 9.70 -16.69
N PHE A 254 1.80 8.56 -16.05
CA PHE A 254 1.88 7.27 -16.75
C PHE A 254 0.55 6.82 -17.34
N SER A 255 -0.58 7.18 -16.72
CA SER A 255 -1.91 6.86 -17.27
C SER A 255 -2.26 7.64 -18.53
N LEU A 256 -1.61 8.80 -18.75
CA LEU A 256 -1.81 9.63 -19.95
C LEU A 256 -0.95 9.20 -21.15
N VAL A 257 0.11 8.41 -20.90
CA VAL A 257 1.03 7.93 -21.95
C VAL A 257 0.50 6.64 -22.62
N LYS A 258 -0.58 6.08 -22.12
CA LYS A 258 -1.33 4.97 -22.73
C LYS A 258 -2.45 5.47 -23.62
#